data_9f852db0780c1bdf584c490a922a702b
#
_entry.id   9f852db0780c1bdf584c490a922a702b
#
_cell.length_a   1.000
_cell.length_b   1.000
_cell.length_c   1.000
_cell.angle_alpha   90.00
_cell.angle_beta   90.00
_cell.angle_gamma   90.00
#
_symmetry.space_group_name_H-M   'P 1'
#
loop_
_entity.id
_entity.type
_entity.pdbx_description
1 polymer ?
#
loop_
_entity_poly.entity_id
_entity_poly.type
_entity_poly.pdbx_seq_one_letter_code
_entity_poly.pdbx_strand_id
1 'polypeptide(L)'
;MKRTTRSLFIKTLSAPALACVLVSPAALAQDSAPTFYADALPLFQKNCVACHKPNGPKVGGITAPMSLMDYDQAKLWAPMIKNALITGYMPPWGAHERHRGEFKDERYIEDNELATLVAWVDGGALQGDPADTANNSGMVAEADGGVIPDSGWWIGEPDLVVQFDRPVYVEDSIMDWQPTVQMPVPEGAHTKPKWVSKAELAPGGPWVHHIVSSHMGVGVPGRGPFSYPEGWGVLMPEDPFITVNMHYHKDPGEGTAVTDMTRAGFLFYEDGTVIDHVVETNLLPHSGWTIPPGDPNFEVNNTFEIEEDIYLLSMGPHMHYRGKAMRYEVVYPDGERETLLWVPDYDFNWQFLYEYKEPKFLPAGSVMHMSWWFDNSTQNRWNPDATAAVEYGPETTDEMANARIYYAPTTKRGIVVGGEIPADILETAQKEEQTRRERANLLDQSQDDLSWLSEDSE
;
A
#
# COMPACT_ATOMS: atom_id res chain seq x y z
N MET A 1 -85.36 6.35 -52.51
CA MET A 1 -86.79 6.07 -52.23
C MET A 1 -86.87 5.41 -50.84
N LYS A 2 -87.81 5.87 -50.12
CA LYS A 2 -88.32 5.42 -48.82
C LYS A 2 -87.60 5.91 -47.53
N ARG A 3 -88.23 6.91 -47.04
CA ARG A 3 -88.40 7.39 -45.67
C ARG A 3 -88.97 6.32 -44.74
N THR A 4 -88.59 6.34 -43.47
CA THR A 4 -89.48 6.22 -42.28
C THR A 4 -88.77 6.63 -41.05
N THR A 5 -89.10 7.61 -40.45
CA THR A 5 -89.67 8.24 -39.30
C THR A 5 -89.65 7.42 -37.97
N ARG A 6 -89.16 8.20 -36.95
CA ARG A 6 -89.57 8.33 -35.55
C ARG A 6 -89.39 7.18 -34.53
N SER A 7 -88.66 7.48 -33.44
CA SER A 7 -89.39 7.74 -32.15
C SER A 7 -88.42 8.29 -31.11
N LEU A 8 -88.86 9.36 -30.43
CA LEU A 8 -88.19 10.06 -29.34
C LEU A 8 -88.52 9.34 -28.04
N PHE A 9 -87.51 8.84 -27.30
CA PHE A 9 -87.73 8.46 -25.91
C PHE A 9 -86.69 9.25 -25.05
N ILE A 10 -87.27 10.17 -24.25
CA ILE A 10 -86.63 10.89 -23.18
C ILE A 10 -86.41 9.91 -22.06
N LYS A 11 -85.14 9.63 -21.70
CA LYS A 11 -84.80 8.95 -20.44
C LYS A 11 -83.97 9.92 -19.59
N THR A 12 -84.55 10.18 -18.42
CA THR A 12 -84.02 10.96 -17.32
C THR A 12 -82.62 10.55 -16.97
N LEU A 13 -81.66 11.48 -17.01
CA LEU A 13 -80.32 11.34 -16.47
C LEU A 13 -80.30 11.52 -14.97
N SER A 14 -80.02 10.46 -14.23
CA SER A 14 -79.59 10.52 -12.84
C SER A 14 -78.06 10.78 -12.85
N ALA A 15 -77.60 11.90 -12.28
CA ALA A 15 -76.21 12.25 -12.10
C ALA A 15 -75.51 11.31 -11.10
N PRO A 16 -74.35 10.73 -11.44
CA PRO A 16 -73.51 10.07 -10.42
C PRO A 16 -72.76 11.13 -9.61
N ALA A 17 -72.82 11.00 -8.30
CA ALA A 17 -72.01 11.76 -7.35
C ALA A 17 -70.52 11.49 -7.57
N LEU A 18 -69.81 12.54 -7.95
CA LEU A 18 -68.33 12.50 -8.09
C LEU A 18 -67.71 12.45 -6.69
N ALA A 19 -67.34 11.27 -6.23
CA ALA A 19 -66.50 11.12 -5.03
C ALA A 19 -65.09 11.63 -5.36
N CYS A 20 -64.74 12.82 -4.90
CA CYS A 20 -63.37 13.29 -4.85
C CYS A 20 -62.57 12.39 -3.89
N VAL A 21 -61.85 11.44 -4.41
CA VAL A 21 -60.78 10.77 -3.69
C VAL A 21 -59.63 11.79 -3.53
N LEU A 22 -59.54 12.36 -2.32
CA LEU A 22 -58.36 13.10 -1.90
C LEU A 22 -57.20 12.10 -1.83
N VAL A 23 -56.45 11.96 -2.92
CA VAL A 23 -55.13 11.31 -2.87
C VAL A 23 -54.25 12.27 -2.06
N SER A 24 -54.02 11.96 -0.80
CA SER A 24 -52.94 12.59 -0.03
C SER A 24 -51.67 12.39 -0.82
N PRO A 25 -50.89 13.47 -1.11
CA PRO A 25 -49.57 13.25 -1.62
C PRO A 25 -48.85 12.43 -0.56
N ALA A 26 -48.48 11.21 -0.88
CA ALA A 26 -47.47 10.50 -0.13
C ALA A 26 -46.30 11.49 -0.01
N ALA A 27 -45.98 11.92 1.19
CA ALA A 27 -44.75 12.67 1.45
C ALA A 27 -43.63 11.76 0.93
N LEU A 28 -43.11 12.11 -0.25
CA LEU A 28 -41.79 11.62 -0.67
C LEU A 28 -40.91 12.06 0.49
N ALA A 29 -40.40 11.08 1.23
CA ALA A 29 -39.32 11.34 2.17
C ALA A 29 -38.29 12.14 1.36
N GLN A 30 -38.14 13.41 1.65
CA GLN A 30 -37.07 14.23 1.13
C GLN A 30 -35.85 13.61 1.80
N ASP A 31 -35.09 12.82 1.05
CA ASP A 31 -33.78 12.36 1.51
C ASP A 31 -33.06 13.61 2.00
N SER A 32 -32.88 13.73 3.29
CA SER A 32 -32.17 14.84 3.90
C SER A 32 -30.74 14.79 3.34
N ALA A 33 -30.21 15.96 2.90
CA ALA A 33 -28.85 16.04 2.40
C ALA A 33 -27.91 15.40 3.42
N PRO A 34 -26.92 14.60 2.98
CA PRO A 34 -25.97 13.96 3.89
C PRO A 34 -25.28 14.96 4.81
N THR A 35 -25.04 14.55 6.05
CA THR A 35 -24.36 15.36 7.07
C THR A 35 -23.05 14.72 7.50
N PHE A 36 -22.17 15.51 8.14
CA PHE A 36 -20.88 15.00 8.57
C PHE A 36 -21.04 13.87 9.59
N TYR A 37 -21.78 14.11 10.70
CA TYR A 37 -21.85 13.13 11.78
C TYR A 37 -22.68 11.90 11.46
N ALA A 38 -23.75 12.04 10.67
CA ALA A 38 -24.59 10.89 10.33
C ALA A 38 -24.02 10.05 9.18
N ASP A 39 -23.41 10.69 8.18
CA ASP A 39 -23.12 10.04 6.90
C ASP A 39 -21.64 10.03 6.54
N ALA A 40 -20.96 11.19 6.59
CA ALA A 40 -19.57 11.29 6.10
C ALA A 40 -18.55 10.74 7.10
N LEU A 41 -18.68 11.05 8.39
CA LEU A 41 -17.72 10.61 9.41
C LEU A 41 -17.61 9.09 9.52
N PRO A 42 -18.68 8.29 9.51
CA PRO A 42 -18.58 6.83 9.48
C PRO A 42 -17.80 6.31 8.26
N LEU A 43 -18.01 6.92 7.08
CA LEU A 43 -17.30 6.54 5.86
C LEU A 43 -15.83 6.95 5.91
N PHE A 44 -15.52 8.12 6.47
CA PHE A 44 -14.14 8.54 6.72
C PHE A 44 -13.44 7.60 7.71
N GLN A 45 -14.11 7.21 8.78
CA GLN A 45 -13.57 6.28 9.76
C GLN A 45 -13.26 4.92 9.15
N LYS A 46 -14.13 4.42 8.27
CA LYS A 46 -13.94 3.16 7.57
C LYS A 46 -12.77 3.22 6.57
N ASN A 47 -12.69 4.28 5.75
CA ASN A 47 -11.85 4.28 4.55
C ASN A 47 -10.63 5.21 4.61
N CYS A 48 -10.56 6.17 5.54
CA CYS A 48 -9.62 7.29 5.46
C CYS A 48 -8.83 7.55 6.74
N VAL A 49 -9.44 7.33 7.91
CA VAL A 49 -8.90 7.73 9.23
C VAL A 49 -7.64 6.95 9.59
N ALA A 50 -7.37 5.80 8.98
CA ALA A 50 -6.06 5.13 9.14
C ALA A 50 -4.89 6.12 8.97
N CYS A 51 -4.99 7.03 7.99
CA CYS A 51 -4.00 8.08 7.72
C CYS A 51 -4.47 9.48 8.16
N HIS A 52 -5.76 9.83 7.91
CA HIS A 52 -6.32 11.15 8.13
C HIS A 52 -6.88 11.33 9.56
N LYS A 53 -6.02 11.22 10.57
CA LYS A 53 -6.33 11.42 12.00
C LYS A 53 -5.32 12.35 12.67
N PRO A 54 -5.63 12.94 13.84
CA PRO A 54 -4.64 13.67 14.61
C PRO A 54 -3.45 12.75 14.92
N ASN A 55 -2.23 13.24 14.66
CA ASN A 55 -1.00 12.43 14.81
C ASN A 55 -1.04 11.10 14.03
N GLY A 56 -1.70 11.10 12.88
CA GLY A 56 -1.71 9.96 11.98
C GLY A 56 -0.29 9.54 11.56
N PRO A 57 -0.14 8.36 10.96
CA PRO A 57 1.17 7.84 10.60
C PRO A 57 1.91 8.84 9.71
N LYS A 58 3.15 9.12 10.10
CA LYS A 58 4.10 9.93 9.34
C LYS A 58 5.02 8.97 8.61
N VAL A 59 4.51 8.34 7.56
CA VAL A 59 5.27 7.30 6.85
C VAL A 59 5.59 7.80 5.44
N GLY A 60 6.86 7.77 5.10
CA GLY A 60 7.34 8.05 3.75
C GLY A 60 7.20 9.50 3.27
N GLY A 61 7.43 10.47 4.14
CA GLY A 61 7.31 11.88 3.77
C GLY A 61 5.86 12.33 3.55
N ILE A 62 4.91 11.42 3.56
CA ILE A 62 3.49 11.71 3.37
C ILE A 62 2.82 11.78 4.72
N THR A 63 2.40 12.97 5.09
CA THR A 63 1.53 13.22 6.22
C THR A 63 0.20 13.72 5.67
N ALA A 64 -0.90 13.10 6.08
CA ALA A 64 -2.21 13.61 5.74
C ALA A 64 -2.34 15.06 6.25
N PRO A 65 -2.65 16.04 5.38
CA PRO A 65 -2.61 17.46 5.76
C PRO A 65 -3.74 17.87 6.68
N MET A 66 -4.74 16.98 6.90
CA MET A 66 -5.91 17.27 7.73
C MET A 66 -6.39 16.00 8.43
N SER A 67 -7.10 16.20 9.53
CA SER A 67 -7.89 15.15 10.19
C SER A 67 -9.30 15.09 9.60
N LEU A 68 -9.74 13.92 9.18
CA LEU A 68 -11.13 13.68 8.75
C LEU A 68 -12.04 13.25 9.91
N MET A 69 -11.52 13.21 11.13
CA MET A 69 -12.30 13.04 12.36
C MET A 69 -12.85 14.37 12.90
N ASP A 70 -12.35 15.48 12.38
CA ASP A 70 -12.74 16.84 12.79
C ASP A 70 -13.58 17.51 11.71
N TYR A 71 -14.79 17.97 12.07
CA TYR A 71 -15.71 18.58 11.12
C TYR A 71 -15.15 19.82 10.43
N ASP A 72 -14.53 20.71 11.19
CA ASP A 72 -14.07 21.99 10.64
C ASP A 72 -12.94 21.77 9.62
N GLN A 73 -12.04 20.84 9.92
CA GLN A 73 -11.00 20.43 8.97
C GLN A 73 -11.60 19.73 7.74
N ALA A 74 -12.47 18.73 7.93
CA ALA A 74 -13.11 18.03 6.83
C ALA A 74 -13.89 18.99 5.92
N LYS A 75 -14.60 19.95 6.49
CA LYS A 75 -15.33 21.00 5.75
C LYS A 75 -14.40 21.93 4.98
N LEU A 76 -13.30 22.36 5.60
CA LEU A 76 -12.31 23.22 4.94
C LEU A 76 -11.73 22.55 3.69
N TRP A 77 -11.50 21.26 3.77
CA TRP A 77 -10.91 20.46 2.69
C TRP A 77 -11.95 19.78 1.77
N ALA A 78 -13.24 19.97 2.01
CA ALA A 78 -14.30 19.27 1.29
C ALA A 78 -14.18 19.30 -0.25
N PRO A 79 -13.89 20.43 -0.92
CA PRO A 79 -13.71 20.45 -2.37
C PRO A 79 -12.53 19.58 -2.84
N MET A 80 -11.44 19.54 -2.06
CA MET A 80 -10.26 18.73 -2.39
C MET A 80 -10.50 17.25 -2.12
N ILE A 81 -11.23 16.93 -1.03
CA ILE A 81 -11.69 15.57 -0.73
C ILE A 81 -12.50 15.04 -1.90
N LYS A 82 -13.51 15.78 -2.37
CA LYS A 82 -14.32 15.38 -3.52
C LYS A 82 -13.46 15.14 -4.77
N ASN A 83 -12.55 16.06 -5.08
CA ASN A 83 -11.67 15.92 -6.25
C ASN A 83 -10.79 14.66 -6.11
N ALA A 84 -10.19 14.42 -4.97
CA ALA A 84 -9.35 13.25 -4.73
C ALA A 84 -10.12 11.94 -4.86
N LEU A 85 -11.37 11.91 -4.40
CA LEU A 85 -12.25 10.74 -4.51
C LEU A 85 -12.66 10.46 -5.96
N ILE A 86 -13.14 11.47 -6.70
CA ILE A 86 -13.63 11.28 -8.08
C ILE A 86 -12.51 11.01 -9.09
N THR A 87 -11.28 11.43 -8.77
CA THR A 87 -10.10 11.14 -9.60
C THR A 87 -9.43 9.81 -9.24
N GLY A 88 -9.89 9.14 -8.17
CA GLY A 88 -9.26 7.91 -7.68
C GLY A 88 -7.91 8.13 -6.98
N TYR A 89 -7.51 9.40 -6.73
CA TYR A 89 -6.28 9.70 -6.00
C TYR A 89 -6.33 9.25 -4.53
N MET A 90 -7.53 9.25 -3.93
CA MET A 90 -7.81 8.76 -2.59
C MET A 90 -9.06 7.87 -2.59
N PRO A 91 -9.06 6.79 -1.80
CA PRO A 91 -7.92 6.25 -1.04
C PRO A 91 -6.83 5.72 -1.97
N PRO A 92 -5.54 5.79 -1.57
CA PRO A 92 -4.45 5.33 -2.42
C PRO A 92 -4.48 3.79 -2.52
N TRP A 93 -4.73 3.29 -3.72
CA TRP A 93 -4.75 1.86 -4.03
C TRP A 93 -4.57 1.67 -5.52
N GLY A 94 -3.41 1.21 -5.96
CA GLY A 94 -3.10 1.12 -7.38
C GLY A 94 -3.65 -0.12 -8.09
N ALA A 95 -4.02 -1.19 -7.37
CA ALA A 95 -4.53 -2.41 -8.01
C ALA A 95 -5.88 -2.16 -8.69
N HIS A 96 -6.01 -2.64 -9.93
CA HIS A 96 -7.23 -2.55 -10.70
C HIS A 96 -8.41 -3.23 -9.99
N GLU A 97 -9.62 -2.69 -10.15
CA GLU A 97 -10.85 -3.19 -9.50
C GLU A 97 -11.18 -4.67 -9.77
N ARG A 98 -10.64 -5.24 -10.86
CA ARG A 98 -10.77 -6.68 -11.15
C ARG A 98 -10.24 -7.59 -10.04
N HIS A 99 -9.34 -7.06 -9.20
CA HIS A 99 -8.71 -7.75 -8.07
C HIS A 99 -9.45 -7.54 -6.75
N ARG A 100 -10.63 -6.88 -6.77
CA ARG A 100 -11.43 -6.65 -5.57
C ARG A 100 -11.77 -7.97 -4.87
N GLY A 101 -11.43 -8.07 -3.61
CA GLY A 101 -11.63 -9.27 -2.78
C GLY A 101 -10.42 -10.20 -2.70
N GLU A 102 -9.36 -9.99 -3.50
CA GLU A 102 -8.20 -10.89 -3.56
C GLU A 102 -7.11 -10.55 -2.54
N PHE A 103 -6.88 -9.26 -2.28
CA PHE A 103 -5.77 -8.80 -1.44
C PHE A 103 -6.21 -8.41 -0.03
N LYS A 104 -5.29 -8.45 0.92
CA LYS A 104 -5.46 -7.86 2.25
C LYS A 104 -5.44 -6.33 2.15
N ASP A 105 -6.03 -5.67 3.13
CA ASP A 105 -6.00 -4.20 3.28
C ASP A 105 -6.40 -3.41 2.02
N GLU A 106 -7.30 -3.99 1.22
CA GLU A 106 -7.84 -3.33 0.03
C GLU A 106 -8.50 -2.00 0.37
N ARG A 107 -8.26 -0.99 -0.48
CA ARG A 107 -8.71 0.38 -0.26
C ARG A 107 -9.66 0.85 -1.37
N TYR A 108 -10.56 0.00 -1.80
CA TYR A 108 -11.64 0.39 -2.71
C TYR A 108 -12.75 1.07 -1.91
N ILE A 109 -13.21 2.22 -2.43
CA ILE A 109 -14.44 2.85 -1.96
C ILE A 109 -15.62 2.29 -2.76
N GLU A 110 -16.74 1.98 -2.10
CA GLU A 110 -17.92 1.51 -2.79
C GLU A 110 -18.67 2.66 -3.48
N ASP A 111 -19.32 2.39 -4.62
CA ASP A 111 -19.99 3.42 -5.42
C ASP A 111 -21.02 4.23 -4.61
N ASN A 112 -21.75 3.59 -3.70
CA ASN A 112 -22.71 4.25 -2.82
C ASN A 112 -22.02 5.11 -1.75
N GLU A 113 -20.85 4.69 -1.25
CA GLU A 113 -20.04 5.47 -0.30
C GLU A 113 -19.47 6.71 -0.98
N LEU A 114 -18.90 6.52 -2.18
CA LEU A 114 -18.43 7.62 -3.02
C LEU A 114 -19.55 8.62 -3.30
N ALA A 115 -20.72 8.13 -3.73
CA ALA A 115 -21.88 8.97 -4.01
C ALA A 115 -22.32 9.76 -2.77
N THR A 116 -22.32 9.13 -1.58
CA THR A 116 -22.67 9.78 -0.32
C THR A 116 -21.69 10.90 0.05
N LEU A 117 -20.39 10.65 -0.03
CA LEU A 117 -19.36 11.65 0.26
C LEU A 117 -19.40 12.81 -0.74
N VAL A 118 -19.60 12.52 -2.03
CA VAL A 118 -19.77 13.56 -3.07
C VAL A 118 -21.01 14.39 -2.80
N ALA A 119 -22.15 13.76 -2.46
CA ALA A 119 -23.39 14.45 -2.12
C ALA A 119 -23.26 15.31 -0.86
N TRP A 120 -22.52 14.85 0.14
CA TRP A 120 -22.21 15.64 1.33
C TRP A 120 -21.45 16.93 0.97
N VAL A 121 -20.42 16.84 0.13
CA VAL A 121 -19.65 18.01 -0.32
C VAL A 121 -20.53 18.95 -1.15
N ASP A 122 -21.28 18.42 -2.11
CA ASP A 122 -22.15 19.21 -3.01
C ASP A 122 -23.33 19.85 -2.26
N GLY A 123 -23.79 19.23 -1.17
CA GLY A 123 -24.78 19.76 -0.25
C GLY A 123 -24.27 20.87 0.67
N GLY A 124 -22.99 21.29 0.54
CA GLY A 124 -22.38 22.35 1.34
C GLY A 124 -21.70 21.85 2.61
N ALA A 125 -21.36 20.58 2.67
CA ALA A 125 -20.68 19.94 3.78
C ALA A 125 -21.35 20.22 5.14
N LEU A 126 -22.60 19.86 5.26
CA LEU A 126 -23.44 20.10 6.44
C LEU A 126 -22.90 19.33 7.64
N GLN A 127 -22.96 19.94 8.84
CA GLN A 127 -22.42 19.34 10.06
C GLN A 127 -23.28 18.18 10.58
N GLY A 128 -24.59 18.38 10.68
CA GLY A 128 -25.49 17.46 11.37
C GLY A 128 -25.39 17.54 12.90
N ASP A 129 -26.00 16.59 13.58
CA ASP A 129 -26.00 16.51 15.05
C ASP A 129 -24.86 15.57 15.51
N PRO A 130 -23.95 16.01 16.39
CA PRO A 130 -22.92 15.13 16.96
C PRO A 130 -23.47 13.86 17.62
N ALA A 131 -24.73 13.88 18.09
CA ALA A 131 -25.38 12.71 18.68
C ALA A 131 -25.60 11.57 17.66
N ASP A 132 -25.65 11.89 16.36
CA ASP A 132 -25.83 10.88 15.31
C ASP A 132 -24.64 9.90 15.21
N THR A 133 -23.45 10.33 15.58
CA THR A 133 -22.26 9.47 15.64
C THR A 133 -22.46 8.31 16.64
N ALA A 134 -23.15 8.55 17.76
CA ALA A 134 -23.39 7.52 18.77
C ALA A 134 -24.31 6.41 18.26
N ASN A 135 -25.19 6.73 17.31
CA ASN A 135 -26.13 5.76 16.71
C ASN A 135 -25.44 4.88 15.64
N ASN A 136 -24.31 5.35 15.10
CA ASN A 136 -23.51 4.66 14.08
C ASN A 136 -22.24 3.98 14.65
N SER A 137 -22.06 3.98 15.97
CA SER A 137 -20.87 3.39 16.63
C SER A 137 -20.67 1.90 16.39
N GLY A 138 -21.67 1.20 15.84
CA GLY A 138 -21.52 -0.19 15.36
C GLY A 138 -20.76 -0.35 14.05
N MET A 139 -20.51 0.74 13.31
CA MET A 139 -19.72 0.73 12.06
C MET A 139 -18.24 1.06 12.30
N VAL A 140 -17.88 1.43 13.53
CA VAL A 140 -16.50 1.75 13.94
C VAL A 140 -15.73 0.48 14.38
N ALA A 141 -16.30 -0.70 14.16
CA ALA A 141 -15.62 -1.94 14.45
C ALA A 141 -14.47 -2.12 13.44
N GLU A 142 -13.26 -1.96 13.94
CA GLU A 142 -12.04 -2.50 13.33
C GLU A 142 -11.60 -1.95 11.96
N ALA A 143 -11.71 -0.66 11.70
CA ALA A 143 -10.66 -0.06 10.90
C ALA A 143 -9.39 -0.11 11.76
N ASP A 144 -8.40 -0.90 11.39
CA ASP A 144 -7.11 -1.04 12.07
C ASP A 144 -6.25 0.24 12.02
N GLY A 145 -6.89 1.38 12.16
CA GLY A 145 -6.31 2.65 12.56
C GLY A 145 -6.20 2.71 14.08
N GLY A 146 -5.93 1.57 14.72
CA GLY A 146 -5.85 1.42 16.15
C GLY A 146 -4.96 2.49 16.79
N VAL A 147 -5.25 2.83 18.02
CA VAL A 147 -4.33 3.56 18.90
C VAL A 147 -3.04 2.74 18.92
N ILE A 148 -1.89 3.37 18.59
CA ILE A 148 -0.59 2.69 18.78
C ILE A 148 -0.61 2.14 20.20
N PRO A 149 -0.38 0.84 20.39
CA PRO A 149 -0.36 0.25 21.72
C PRO A 149 0.60 0.97 22.65
N ASP A 150 0.39 0.90 23.97
CA ASP A 150 1.29 1.52 24.96
C ASP A 150 2.76 1.08 24.79
N SER A 151 2.99 -0.09 24.21
CA SER A 151 4.33 -0.58 23.81
C SER A 151 5.01 0.31 22.74
N GLY A 152 4.25 1.12 22.01
CA GLY A 152 4.72 1.88 20.85
C GLY A 152 4.93 1.03 19.57
N TRP A 153 4.41 -0.22 19.55
CA TRP A 153 4.48 -1.16 18.44
C TRP A 153 3.11 -1.75 18.13
N TRP A 154 2.78 -1.83 16.85
CA TRP A 154 1.54 -2.45 16.39
C TRP A 154 1.54 -3.98 16.53
N ILE A 155 2.74 -4.60 16.45
CA ILE A 155 2.89 -6.05 16.63
C ILE A 155 2.76 -6.51 18.08
N GLY A 156 2.63 -5.58 19.05
CA GLY A 156 2.72 -5.85 20.47
C GLY A 156 4.13 -5.61 21.01
N GLU A 157 4.52 -6.23 22.14
CA GLU A 157 5.88 -6.12 22.68
C GLU A 157 6.84 -6.99 21.86
N PRO A 158 7.83 -6.43 21.15
CA PRO A 158 8.75 -7.23 20.34
C PRO A 158 9.71 -8.06 21.19
N ASP A 159 10.04 -9.27 20.71
CA ASP A 159 11.10 -10.11 21.29
C ASP A 159 12.50 -9.56 21.02
N LEU A 160 12.65 -8.84 19.91
CA LEU A 160 13.88 -8.18 19.51
C LEU A 160 13.57 -6.80 18.96
N VAL A 161 14.26 -5.78 19.49
CA VAL A 161 14.28 -4.43 18.91
C VAL A 161 15.70 -4.11 18.48
N VAL A 162 15.84 -3.66 17.24
CA VAL A 162 17.07 -3.09 16.70
C VAL A 162 16.81 -1.63 16.28
N GLN A 163 17.83 -0.79 16.38
CA GLN A 163 17.76 0.62 15.98
C GLN A 163 19.13 1.11 15.53
N PHE A 164 19.18 2.24 14.89
CA PHE A 164 20.45 2.89 14.60
C PHE A 164 21.23 3.15 15.89
N ASP A 165 22.54 2.90 15.88
CA ASP A 165 23.45 3.15 17.00
C ASP A 165 23.68 4.65 17.25
N ARG A 166 23.46 5.46 16.23
CA ARG A 166 23.55 6.92 16.25
C ARG A 166 22.51 7.50 15.30
N PRO A 167 22.06 8.75 15.53
CA PRO A 167 21.16 9.45 14.61
C PRO A 167 21.79 9.59 13.22
N VAL A 168 21.03 9.26 12.18
CA VAL A 168 21.39 9.54 10.79
C VAL A 168 20.97 10.97 10.47
N TYR A 169 21.91 11.78 10.08
CA TYR A 169 21.68 13.19 9.73
C TYR A 169 21.42 13.32 8.23
N VAL A 170 20.28 13.92 7.88
CA VAL A 170 19.89 14.20 6.49
C VAL A 170 19.94 15.72 6.30
N GLU A 171 20.86 16.19 5.50
CA GLU A 171 21.17 17.61 5.33
C GLU A 171 20.06 18.43 4.68
N ASP A 172 20.15 19.74 4.79
CA ASP A 172 19.25 20.73 4.19
C ASP A 172 19.15 20.61 2.67
N SER A 173 20.27 20.32 2.01
CA SER A 173 20.39 20.25 0.56
C SER A 173 19.81 18.97 -0.04
N ILE A 174 19.62 17.95 0.78
CA ILE A 174 19.15 16.63 0.33
C ILE A 174 17.66 16.66 0.05
N MET A 175 17.27 16.28 -1.17
CA MET A 175 15.90 15.97 -1.56
C MET A 175 15.65 14.47 -1.52
N ASP A 176 16.55 13.69 -2.12
CA ASP A 176 16.52 12.23 -2.17
C ASP A 176 17.87 11.67 -1.73
N TRP A 177 17.86 10.62 -0.90
CA TRP A 177 19.06 9.93 -0.46
C TRP A 177 18.75 8.49 -0.05
N GLN A 178 19.53 7.54 -0.55
CA GLN A 178 19.30 6.12 -0.36
C GLN A 178 20.48 5.38 0.31
N PRO A 179 20.86 5.75 1.55
CA PRO A 179 21.95 5.09 2.23
C PRO A 179 21.57 3.67 2.68
N THR A 180 22.57 2.81 2.75
CA THR A 180 22.45 1.55 3.48
C THR A 180 22.98 1.74 4.89
N VAL A 181 22.18 1.32 5.85
CA VAL A 181 22.48 1.44 7.28
C VAL A 181 22.42 0.07 7.92
N GLN A 182 23.33 -0.20 8.84
CA GLN A 182 23.33 -1.40 9.67
C GLN A 182 22.79 -1.05 11.06
N MET A 183 21.76 -1.75 11.46
CA MET A 183 21.20 -1.68 12.81
C MET A 183 21.88 -2.75 13.66
N PRO A 184 22.67 -2.39 14.67
CA PRO A 184 23.32 -3.40 15.51
C PRO A 184 22.29 -4.22 16.30
N VAL A 185 22.45 -5.52 16.31
CA VAL A 185 21.71 -6.42 17.17
C VAL A 185 22.31 -6.35 18.57
N PRO A 186 21.53 -6.11 19.63
CA PRO A 186 22.05 -6.08 20.99
C PRO A 186 22.78 -7.38 21.35
N GLU A 187 23.92 -7.26 22.03
CA GLU A 187 24.74 -8.41 22.41
C GLU A 187 23.92 -9.48 23.16
N GLY A 188 23.99 -10.72 22.68
CA GLY A 188 23.28 -11.85 23.26
C GLY A 188 21.77 -11.94 22.92
N ALA A 189 21.20 -10.95 22.24
CA ALA A 189 19.77 -10.96 21.94
C ALA A 189 19.40 -11.92 20.80
N HIS A 190 20.32 -12.17 19.85
CA HIS A 190 20.13 -13.03 18.69
C HIS A 190 21.37 -13.88 18.44
N THR A 191 21.50 -15.01 19.15
CA THR A 191 22.69 -15.89 19.15
C THR A 191 22.48 -17.19 18.38
N LYS A 192 21.35 -17.35 17.72
CA LYS A 192 20.98 -18.48 16.87
C LYS A 192 19.93 -18.04 15.85
N PRO A 193 19.80 -18.71 14.69
CA PRO A 193 18.72 -18.43 13.76
C PRO A 193 17.36 -18.53 14.44
N LYS A 194 16.43 -17.61 14.09
CA LYS A 194 15.07 -17.54 14.64
C LYS A 194 14.04 -17.38 13.51
N TRP A 195 12.85 -17.90 13.76
CA TRP A 195 11.72 -17.80 12.85
C TRP A 195 10.88 -16.59 13.18
N VAL A 196 10.81 -15.64 12.24
CA VAL A 196 10.02 -14.40 12.34
C VAL A 196 8.56 -14.71 12.04
N SER A 197 7.67 -14.37 12.96
CA SER A 197 6.21 -14.43 12.78
C SER A 197 5.63 -13.08 12.41
N LYS A 198 6.16 -12.01 13.00
CA LYS A 198 5.79 -10.63 12.72
C LYS A 198 7.02 -9.73 12.77
N ALA A 199 6.99 -8.66 12.00
CA ALA A 199 8.00 -7.61 12.04
C ALA A 199 7.38 -6.25 11.78
N GLU A 200 7.95 -5.21 12.38
CA GLU A 200 7.51 -3.84 12.21
C GLU A 200 8.70 -2.91 12.03
N LEU A 201 8.59 -2.03 11.04
CA LEU A 201 9.51 -0.92 10.84
C LEU A 201 8.87 0.34 11.40
N ALA A 202 9.55 0.99 12.32
CA ALA A 202 9.14 2.25 12.95
C ALA A 202 10.08 3.38 12.50
N PRO A 203 9.73 4.10 11.41
CA PRO A 203 10.50 5.22 10.90
C PRO A 203 10.66 6.32 11.95
N GLY A 204 11.82 6.98 11.99
CA GLY A 204 12.06 8.10 12.92
C GLY A 204 11.31 9.37 12.56
N GLY A 205 10.83 9.50 11.32
CA GLY A 205 10.05 10.65 10.89
C GLY A 205 9.48 10.57 9.48
N PRO A 206 8.74 11.62 9.07
CA PRO A 206 8.05 11.65 7.78
C PRO A 206 8.99 11.73 6.56
N TRP A 207 10.24 12.05 6.77
CA TRP A 207 11.28 12.09 5.76
C TRP A 207 11.77 10.72 5.29
N VAL A 208 11.37 9.64 5.96
CA VAL A 208 11.63 8.27 5.54
C VAL A 208 10.57 7.85 4.53
N HIS A 209 10.93 7.79 3.23
CA HIS A 209 10.00 7.42 2.15
C HIS A 209 9.71 5.94 2.12
N HIS A 210 10.75 5.09 2.13
CA HIS A 210 10.60 3.65 2.34
C HIS A 210 11.88 3.04 2.94
N ILE A 211 11.73 1.83 3.47
CA ILE A 211 12.81 1.06 4.07
C ILE A 211 12.77 -0.34 3.47
N VAL A 212 13.89 -0.82 2.96
CA VAL A 212 14.04 -2.19 2.46
C VAL A 212 14.92 -2.98 3.42
N SER A 213 14.39 -4.08 3.94
CA SER A 213 15.10 -4.97 4.85
C SER A 213 15.08 -6.41 4.39
N SER A 214 16.09 -7.19 4.79
CA SER A 214 16.22 -8.61 4.45
C SER A 214 15.10 -9.47 5.01
N HIS A 215 14.74 -9.25 6.27
CA HIS A 215 13.85 -10.15 7.00
C HIS A 215 12.44 -9.59 7.19
N MET A 216 12.22 -8.33 6.77
CA MET A 216 10.97 -7.62 6.93
C MET A 216 10.37 -7.17 5.59
N GLY A 217 11.10 -7.33 4.49
CA GLY A 217 10.63 -6.84 3.21
C GLY A 217 10.71 -5.32 3.06
N VAL A 218 9.68 -4.67 2.55
CA VAL A 218 9.64 -3.23 2.30
C VAL A 218 8.62 -2.55 3.18
N GLY A 219 9.09 -1.68 4.06
CA GLY A 219 8.26 -0.71 4.76
C GLY A 219 7.96 0.48 3.85
N VAL A 220 6.69 0.70 3.54
CA VAL A 220 6.23 1.81 2.69
C VAL A 220 5.15 2.60 3.40
N PRO A 221 4.89 3.85 2.98
CA PRO A 221 3.80 4.65 3.52
C PRO A 221 2.48 3.90 3.53
N GLY A 222 1.78 3.97 4.66
CA GLY A 222 0.45 3.42 4.78
C GLY A 222 0.36 1.89 4.88
N ARG A 223 1.49 1.18 4.94
CA ARG A 223 1.52 -0.25 5.25
C ARG A 223 1.57 -0.46 6.76
N GLY A 224 0.78 -1.42 7.24
CA GLY A 224 0.90 -1.96 8.59
C GLY A 224 2.13 -2.87 8.78
N PRO A 225 2.29 -3.44 9.97
CA PRO A 225 3.36 -4.38 10.24
C PRO A 225 3.27 -5.63 9.35
N PHE A 226 4.40 -6.27 9.14
CA PHE A 226 4.45 -7.58 8.48
C PHE A 226 3.93 -8.64 9.43
N SER A 227 2.91 -9.39 9.00
CA SER A 227 2.36 -10.51 9.76
C SER A 227 2.14 -11.67 8.81
N TYR A 228 2.90 -12.73 9.01
CA TYR A 228 2.73 -13.94 8.22
C TYR A 228 1.50 -14.72 8.69
N PRO A 229 0.82 -15.48 7.80
CA PRO A 229 -0.21 -16.41 8.21
C PRO A 229 0.32 -17.39 9.27
N GLU A 230 -0.56 -17.96 10.08
CA GLU A 230 -0.16 -18.98 11.09
C GLU A 230 0.57 -20.15 10.39
N GLY A 231 1.70 -20.56 10.97
CA GLY A 231 2.57 -21.58 10.39
C GLY A 231 3.46 -21.12 9.23
N TRP A 232 3.39 -19.83 8.87
CA TRP A 232 4.27 -19.24 7.86
C TRP A 232 5.36 -18.39 8.52
N GLY A 233 6.61 -18.53 8.08
CA GLY A 233 7.69 -17.77 8.71
C GLY A 233 8.90 -17.57 7.81
N VAL A 234 9.63 -16.48 8.07
CA VAL A 234 10.93 -16.20 7.47
C VAL A 234 12.02 -16.60 8.46
N LEU A 235 13.05 -17.28 7.99
CA LEU A 235 14.21 -17.56 8.81
C LEU A 235 15.13 -16.34 8.86
N MET A 236 15.34 -15.81 10.04
CA MET A 236 16.33 -14.78 10.32
C MET A 236 17.63 -15.49 10.80
N PRO A 237 18.71 -15.49 10.00
CA PRO A 237 19.97 -16.10 10.38
C PRO A 237 20.59 -15.33 11.56
N GLU A 238 21.52 -15.97 12.27
CA GLU A 238 22.35 -15.27 13.25
C GLU A 238 23.20 -14.21 12.54
N ASP A 239 23.05 -12.96 12.95
CA ASP A 239 23.79 -11.85 12.41
C ASP A 239 23.94 -10.74 13.45
N PRO A 240 25.12 -10.10 13.55
CA PRO A 240 25.33 -8.99 14.48
C PRO A 240 24.63 -7.69 14.03
N PHE A 241 24.11 -7.64 12.80
CA PHE A 241 23.46 -6.46 12.24
C PHE A 241 22.23 -6.85 11.42
N ILE A 242 21.23 -5.99 11.40
CA ILE A 242 20.17 -6.00 10.41
C ILE A 242 20.47 -4.92 9.38
N THR A 243 20.66 -5.32 8.14
CA THR A 243 20.96 -4.39 7.05
C THR A 243 19.68 -3.83 6.48
N VAL A 244 19.55 -2.52 6.42
CA VAL A 244 18.44 -1.80 5.81
C VAL A 244 18.92 -0.80 4.77
N ASN A 245 18.24 -0.75 3.65
CA ASN A 245 18.38 0.35 2.70
C ASN A 245 17.28 1.36 3.01
N MET A 246 17.69 2.56 3.37
CA MET A 246 16.79 3.68 3.67
C MET A 246 16.58 4.48 2.40
N HIS A 247 15.38 4.99 2.20
CA HIS A 247 15.13 6.04 1.22
C HIS A 247 14.57 7.25 1.95
N TYR A 248 15.37 8.30 2.04
CA TYR A 248 14.95 9.59 2.56
C TYR A 248 14.46 10.47 1.40
N HIS A 249 13.31 11.09 1.60
CA HIS A 249 12.75 12.07 0.66
C HIS A 249 12.15 13.23 1.45
N LYS A 250 12.58 14.47 1.16
CA LYS A 250 12.09 15.68 1.80
C LYS A 250 12.28 16.89 0.89
N ASP A 251 11.58 17.98 1.19
CA ASP A 251 11.85 19.26 0.51
C ASP A 251 13.24 19.78 0.93
N PRO A 252 14.13 20.12 -0.03
CA PRO A 252 15.42 20.71 0.27
C PRO A 252 15.26 22.19 0.61
N GLY A 253 16.15 22.73 1.43
CA GLY A 253 16.19 24.15 1.77
C GLY A 253 16.73 24.45 3.17
N GLU A 254 17.13 25.68 3.43
CA GLU A 254 17.67 26.11 4.72
C GLU A 254 16.72 25.79 5.88
N GLY A 255 17.20 25.13 6.92
CA GLY A 255 16.44 24.72 8.10
C GLY A 255 15.58 23.47 7.92
N THR A 256 15.74 22.74 6.80
CA THR A 256 15.01 21.48 6.55
C THR A 256 15.79 20.24 6.93
N ALA A 257 17.02 20.37 7.43
CA ALA A 257 17.80 19.23 7.92
C ALA A 257 17.04 18.48 9.00
N VAL A 258 17.18 17.16 9.00
CA VAL A 258 16.51 16.29 9.96
C VAL A 258 17.44 15.21 10.47
N THR A 259 17.09 14.61 11.59
CA THR A 259 17.77 13.42 12.11
C THR A 259 16.80 12.27 12.17
N ASP A 260 17.28 11.08 11.82
CA ASP A 260 16.51 9.85 11.85
C ASP A 260 17.06 8.84 12.86
N MET A 261 16.14 8.21 13.60
CA MET A 261 16.39 7.11 14.54
C MET A 261 15.40 5.99 14.27
N THR A 262 15.35 5.54 13.04
CA THR A 262 14.53 4.39 12.63
C THR A 262 14.88 3.15 13.45
N ARG A 263 13.85 2.40 13.82
CA ARG A 263 13.95 1.15 14.58
C ARG A 263 13.11 0.05 13.93
N ALA A 264 13.43 -1.19 14.27
CA ALA A 264 12.68 -2.35 13.82
C ALA A 264 12.41 -3.28 15.00
N GLY A 265 11.22 -3.86 15.04
CA GLY A 265 10.77 -4.81 16.03
C GLY A 265 10.41 -6.15 15.40
N PHE A 266 10.75 -7.25 16.07
CA PHE A 266 10.47 -8.61 15.62
C PHE A 266 9.77 -9.42 16.70
N LEU A 267 8.77 -10.21 16.27
CA LEU A 267 8.22 -11.31 17.06
C LEU A 267 8.65 -12.63 16.43
N PHE A 268 9.08 -13.56 17.27
CA PHE A 268 9.52 -14.87 16.85
C PHE A 268 8.52 -15.95 17.24
N TYR A 269 8.55 -17.05 16.53
CA TYR A 269 7.82 -18.25 16.94
C TYR A 269 8.47 -18.89 18.15
N GLU A 270 7.64 -19.42 19.05
CA GLU A 270 8.10 -20.18 20.22
C GLU A 270 8.64 -21.56 19.83
N ASP A 271 9.62 -22.08 20.61
CA ASP A 271 10.17 -23.41 20.42
C ASP A 271 9.04 -24.46 20.46
N GLY A 272 9.06 -25.40 19.54
CA GLY A 272 8.05 -26.44 19.37
C GLY A 272 6.92 -26.07 18.37
N THR A 273 6.81 -24.80 17.94
CA THR A 273 5.91 -24.42 16.85
C THR A 273 6.36 -25.08 15.55
N VAL A 274 5.41 -25.48 14.71
CA VAL A 274 5.70 -26.03 13.38
C VAL A 274 5.57 -24.93 12.34
N ILE A 275 6.63 -24.72 11.57
CA ILE A 275 6.61 -23.87 10.38
C ILE A 275 6.19 -24.74 9.20
N ASP A 276 4.96 -24.57 8.76
CA ASP A 276 4.38 -25.30 7.64
C ASP A 276 4.82 -24.75 6.29
N HIS A 277 5.21 -23.47 6.24
CA HIS A 277 5.63 -22.80 5.04
C HIS A 277 6.78 -21.84 5.31
N VAL A 278 7.94 -22.10 4.70
CA VAL A 278 9.09 -21.20 4.73
C VAL A 278 8.91 -20.12 3.67
N VAL A 279 8.81 -18.87 4.09
CA VAL A 279 8.65 -17.74 3.17
C VAL A 279 10.00 -17.30 2.64
N GLU A 280 10.10 -17.18 1.34
CA GLU A 280 11.23 -16.65 0.60
C GLU A 280 10.86 -15.36 -0.13
N THR A 281 11.84 -14.54 -0.40
CA THR A 281 11.67 -13.29 -1.14
C THR A 281 12.55 -13.32 -2.39
N ASN A 282 11.99 -12.95 -3.53
CA ASN A 282 12.78 -12.72 -4.73
C ASN A 282 12.57 -11.31 -5.25
N LEU A 283 13.67 -10.56 -5.40
CA LEU A 283 13.71 -9.30 -6.10
C LEU A 283 14.18 -9.56 -7.53
N LEU A 284 13.33 -9.25 -8.49
CA LEU A 284 13.52 -9.47 -9.92
C LEU A 284 13.78 -8.13 -10.63
N PRO A 285 15.02 -7.59 -10.53
CA PRO A 285 15.37 -6.37 -11.24
C PRO A 285 15.57 -6.68 -12.72
N HIS A 286 15.22 -5.73 -13.58
CA HIS A 286 15.49 -5.83 -15.01
C HIS A 286 16.12 -4.54 -15.51
N SER A 287 17.30 -4.65 -16.09
CA SER A 287 18.13 -3.54 -16.60
C SER A 287 18.52 -3.77 -18.07
N GLY A 288 19.30 -2.88 -18.65
CA GLY A 288 19.78 -2.99 -20.03
C GLY A 288 18.83 -2.42 -21.07
N TRP A 289 17.96 -1.54 -20.66
CA TRP A 289 17.03 -0.77 -21.50
C TRP A 289 17.26 0.74 -21.31
N THR A 290 16.78 1.52 -22.26
CA THR A 290 16.85 2.98 -22.22
C THR A 290 15.51 3.54 -22.67
N ILE A 291 14.87 4.36 -21.85
CA ILE A 291 13.63 5.07 -22.21
C ILE A 291 13.99 6.26 -23.09
N PRO A 292 13.45 6.33 -24.32
CA PRO A 292 13.72 7.47 -25.20
C PRO A 292 13.15 8.79 -24.65
N PRO A 293 13.74 9.93 -25.00
CA PRO A 293 13.17 11.23 -24.71
C PRO A 293 11.75 11.35 -25.27
N GLY A 294 10.82 11.85 -24.45
CA GLY A 294 9.45 12.14 -24.85
C GLY A 294 8.54 10.91 -25.09
N ASP A 295 9.02 9.70 -24.87
CA ASP A 295 8.19 8.50 -25.04
C ASP A 295 7.10 8.42 -23.97
N PRO A 296 5.81 8.45 -24.32
CA PRO A 296 4.73 8.45 -23.34
C PRO A 296 4.33 7.04 -22.85
N ASN A 297 4.92 5.98 -23.42
CA ASN A 297 4.48 4.60 -23.12
C ASN A 297 5.53 3.54 -23.41
N PHE A 298 6.75 3.76 -22.97
CA PHE A 298 7.84 2.80 -23.13
C PHE A 298 7.57 1.53 -22.30
N GLU A 299 7.65 0.36 -22.94
CA GLU A 299 7.36 -0.93 -22.31
C GLU A 299 8.63 -1.73 -22.07
N VAL A 300 8.75 -2.30 -20.87
CA VAL A 300 9.82 -3.20 -20.45
C VAL A 300 9.19 -4.51 -19.98
N ASN A 301 9.77 -5.65 -20.35
CA ASN A 301 9.27 -6.97 -19.99
C ASN A 301 10.36 -7.84 -19.41
N ASN A 302 10.01 -8.67 -18.42
CA ASN A 302 10.86 -9.72 -17.88
C ASN A 302 10.03 -10.96 -17.55
N THR A 303 10.69 -12.09 -17.35
CA THR A 303 10.05 -13.36 -16.97
C THR A 303 10.75 -13.99 -15.78
N PHE A 304 9.98 -14.75 -15.01
CA PHE A 304 10.46 -15.59 -13.91
C PHE A 304 9.86 -16.99 -14.06
N GLU A 305 10.73 -17.98 -14.23
CA GLU A 305 10.34 -19.39 -14.33
C GLU A 305 10.12 -19.95 -12.93
N ILE A 306 8.99 -20.62 -12.72
CA ILE A 306 8.62 -21.27 -11.46
C ILE A 306 9.06 -22.74 -11.57
N GLU A 307 10.23 -23.05 -10.97
CA GLU A 307 10.87 -24.35 -11.12
C GLU A 307 10.25 -25.44 -10.23
N GLU A 308 9.61 -25.06 -9.12
CA GLU A 308 8.90 -25.95 -8.20
C GLU A 308 7.54 -25.38 -7.81
N ASP A 309 6.66 -26.22 -7.29
CA ASP A 309 5.36 -25.77 -6.79
C ASP A 309 5.52 -24.77 -5.66
N ILE A 310 4.89 -23.61 -5.78
CA ILE A 310 4.95 -22.53 -4.79
C ILE A 310 3.57 -22.02 -4.39
N TYR A 311 3.47 -21.43 -3.22
CA TYR A 311 2.41 -20.53 -2.85
C TYR A 311 2.90 -19.08 -2.93
N LEU A 312 2.36 -18.30 -3.86
CA LEU A 312 2.62 -16.86 -3.97
C LEU A 312 1.84 -16.13 -2.90
N LEU A 313 2.55 -15.41 -2.02
CA LEU A 313 1.99 -14.68 -0.90
C LEU A 313 1.69 -13.23 -1.27
N SER A 314 2.65 -12.56 -1.92
CA SER A 314 2.50 -11.14 -2.28
C SER A 314 3.39 -10.72 -3.44
N MET A 315 3.02 -9.58 -4.04
CA MET A 315 3.73 -8.93 -5.14
C MET A 315 3.95 -7.45 -4.86
N GLY A 316 5.15 -6.94 -5.16
CA GLY A 316 5.52 -5.53 -4.97
C GLY A 316 6.06 -4.91 -6.26
N PRO A 317 5.24 -4.15 -6.98
CA PRO A 317 5.70 -3.37 -8.13
C PRO A 317 6.57 -2.20 -7.66
N HIS A 318 7.66 -1.93 -8.39
CA HIS A 318 8.52 -0.79 -8.11
C HIS A 318 9.07 -0.16 -9.38
N MET A 319 8.85 1.14 -9.49
CA MET A 319 9.36 2.07 -10.49
C MET A 319 9.62 3.42 -9.82
N HIS A 320 10.24 4.37 -10.54
CA HIS A 320 10.44 5.73 -10.07
C HIS A 320 9.41 6.72 -10.68
N TYR A 321 9.80 7.99 -10.88
CA TYR A 321 8.89 9.08 -11.30
C TYR A 321 8.21 8.90 -12.65
N ARG A 322 8.81 8.11 -13.56
CA ARG A 322 8.23 7.85 -14.90
C ARG A 322 7.40 6.58 -14.92
N GLY A 323 7.34 5.83 -13.80
CA GLY A 323 6.49 4.66 -13.67
C GLY A 323 5.04 5.01 -13.94
N LYS A 324 4.42 4.29 -14.88
CA LYS A 324 3.04 4.52 -15.34
C LYS A 324 2.12 3.38 -14.97
N ALA A 325 2.53 2.14 -15.23
CA ALA A 325 1.73 0.96 -14.95
C ALA A 325 2.62 -0.28 -14.78
N MET A 326 2.13 -1.29 -14.06
CA MET A 326 2.79 -2.58 -13.97
C MET A 326 1.80 -3.74 -13.94
N ARG A 327 2.17 -4.87 -14.58
CA ARG A 327 1.39 -6.09 -14.58
C ARG A 327 2.25 -7.31 -14.26
N TYR A 328 1.70 -8.18 -13.41
CA TYR A 328 2.14 -9.55 -13.24
C TYR A 328 1.11 -10.49 -13.88
N GLU A 329 1.55 -11.34 -14.78
CA GLU A 329 0.74 -12.36 -15.44
C GLU A 329 1.44 -13.71 -15.31
N VAL A 330 0.71 -14.77 -15.03
CA VAL A 330 1.25 -16.13 -15.06
C VAL A 330 0.73 -16.88 -16.30
N VAL A 331 1.62 -17.62 -16.93
CA VAL A 331 1.28 -18.64 -17.94
C VAL A 331 1.50 -19.98 -17.28
N TYR A 332 0.41 -20.73 -17.12
CA TYR A 332 0.43 -22.07 -16.53
C TYR A 332 1.01 -23.12 -17.50
N PRO A 333 1.42 -24.32 -17.01
CA PRO A 333 1.99 -25.36 -17.87
C PRO A 333 1.08 -25.86 -19.00
N ASP A 334 -0.23 -25.72 -18.84
CA ASP A 334 -1.24 -26.06 -19.87
C ASP A 334 -1.49 -24.93 -20.88
N GLY A 335 -0.84 -23.77 -20.70
CA GLY A 335 -0.95 -22.59 -21.54
C GLY A 335 -2.05 -21.62 -21.13
N GLU A 336 -2.82 -21.89 -20.08
CA GLU A 336 -3.75 -20.91 -19.50
C GLU A 336 -2.99 -19.69 -18.98
N ARG A 337 -3.64 -18.51 -19.08
CA ARG A 337 -3.05 -17.24 -18.62
C ARG A 337 -3.93 -16.59 -17.57
N GLU A 338 -3.29 -16.07 -16.52
CA GLU A 338 -3.98 -15.32 -15.48
C GLU A 338 -3.20 -14.05 -15.12
N THR A 339 -3.93 -12.93 -15.00
CA THR A 339 -3.35 -11.70 -14.44
C THR A 339 -3.38 -11.80 -12.92
N LEU A 340 -2.20 -11.90 -12.32
CA LEU A 340 -2.00 -11.98 -10.86
C LEU A 340 -2.15 -10.61 -10.19
N LEU A 341 -1.66 -9.55 -10.85
CA LEU A 341 -1.78 -8.17 -10.40
C LEU A 341 -1.71 -7.23 -11.60
N TRP A 342 -2.62 -6.27 -11.65
CA TRP A 342 -2.60 -5.17 -12.60
C TRP A 342 -2.70 -3.84 -11.85
N VAL A 343 -1.68 -3.00 -11.99
CA VAL A 343 -1.61 -1.62 -11.47
C VAL A 343 -1.58 -0.68 -12.67
N PRO A 344 -2.74 -0.18 -13.13
CA PRO A 344 -2.84 0.66 -14.34
C PRO A 344 -2.34 2.08 -14.15
N ASP A 345 -2.43 2.60 -12.93
CA ASP A 345 -2.06 3.96 -12.56
C ASP A 345 -1.07 3.88 -11.38
N TYR A 346 0.19 3.60 -11.72
CA TYR A 346 1.23 3.53 -10.70
C TYR A 346 1.56 4.94 -10.19
N ASP A 347 1.71 5.08 -8.89
CA ASP A 347 2.17 6.30 -8.22
C ASP A 347 3.38 5.97 -7.36
N PHE A 348 4.51 6.63 -7.63
CA PHE A 348 5.77 6.47 -6.90
C PHE A 348 5.62 6.64 -5.39
N ASN A 349 4.69 7.48 -4.95
CA ASN A 349 4.43 7.72 -3.52
C ASN A 349 3.75 6.53 -2.83
N TRP A 350 3.13 5.61 -3.58
CA TRP A 350 2.33 4.51 -3.06
C TRP A 350 2.85 3.15 -3.56
N GLN A 351 4.00 2.74 -3.05
CA GLN A 351 4.66 1.50 -3.45
C GLN A 351 4.17 0.30 -2.63
N PHE A 352 2.89 -0.04 -2.79
CA PHE A 352 2.28 -1.12 -2.01
C PHE A 352 2.88 -2.49 -2.31
N LEU A 353 2.88 -3.33 -1.27
CA LEU A 353 2.98 -4.77 -1.40
C LEU A 353 1.55 -5.32 -1.38
N TYR A 354 1.15 -5.95 -2.48
CA TYR A 354 -0.18 -6.55 -2.64
C TYR A 354 -0.14 -7.98 -2.13
N GLU A 355 -0.63 -8.19 -0.92
CA GLU A 355 -0.64 -9.48 -0.24
C GLU A 355 -1.98 -10.18 -0.44
N TYR A 356 -1.97 -11.41 -0.94
CA TYR A 356 -3.18 -12.19 -1.10
C TYR A 356 -3.82 -12.51 0.26
N LYS A 357 -5.15 -12.49 0.33
CA LYS A 357 -5.90 -13.01 1.50
C LYS A 357 -5.64 -14.48 1.70
N GLU A 358 -5.68 -15.22 0.60
CA GLU A 358 -5.34 -16.64 0.53
C GLU A 358 -4.16 -16.79 -0.43
N PRO A 359 -3.00 -17.31 0.01
CA PRO A 359 -1.84 -17.51 -0.83
C PRO A 359 -2.17 -18.29 -2.09
N LYS A 360 -1.69 -17.82 -3.25
CA LYS A 360 -2.02 -18.37 -4.54
C LYS A 360 -1.07 -19.50 -4.93
N PHE A 361 -1.63 -20.70 -5.18
CA PHE A 361 -0.84 -21.83 -5.67
C PHE A 361 -0.43 -21.61 -7.12
N LEU A 362 0.86 -21.75 -7.41
CA LEU A 362 1.44 -21.74 -8.76
C LEU A 362 2.25 -23.03 -8.95
N PRO A 363 1.88 -23.88 -9.91
CA PRO A 363 2.57 -25.14 -10.14
C PRO A 363 3.92 -24.94 -10.84
N ALA A 364 4.84 -25.86 -10.63
CA ALA A 364 6.10 -25.97 -11.36
C ALA A 364 5.88 -25.96 -12.88
N GLY A 365 6.77 -25.31 -13.62
CA GLY A 365 6.66 -25.10 -15.06
C GLY A 365 5.75 -23.94 -15.47
N SER A 366 5.18 -23.22 -14.51
CA SER A 366 4.54 -21.92 -14.79
C SER A 366 5.60 -20.85 -15.05
N VAL A 367 5.25 -19.85 -15.86
CA VAL A 367 6.12 -18.70 -16.14
C VAL A 367 5.39 -17.43 -15.77
N MET A 368 5.96 -16.65 -14.83
CA MET A 368 5.47 -15.34 -14.48
C MET A 368 6.07 -14.30 -15.43
N HIS A 369 5.21 -13.52 -16.06
CA HIS A 369 5.56 -12.40 -16.92
C HIS A 369 5.33 -11.11 -16.17
N MET A 370 6.33 -10.24 -16.12
CA MET A 370 6.25 -8.90 -15.53
C MET A 370 6.40 -7.88 -16.65
N SER A 371 5.48 -6.93 -16.72
CA SER A 371 5.50 -5.84 -17.69
C SER A 371 5.41 -4.50 -16.96
N TRP A 372 6.30 -3.59 -17.30
CA TRP A 372 6.34 -2.21 -16.79
C TRP A 372 6.12 -1.24 -17.95
N TRP A 373 5.36 -0.19 -17.71
CA TRP A 373 5.19 0.92 -18.64
C TRP A 373 5.67 2.20 -17.99
N PHE A 374 6.40 3.01 -18.77
CA PHE A 374 6.96 4.30 -18.35
C PHE A 374 6.46 5.41 -19.22
N ASP A 375 6.27 6.60 -18.64
CA ASP A 375 5.91 7.84 -19.34
C ASP A 375 7.02 8.88 -19.15
N ASN A 376 7.90 9.00 -20.16
CA ASN A 376 8.96 10.02 -20.22
C ASN A 376 8.52 11.27 -21.01
N SER A 377 7.22 11.53 -21.16
CA SER A 377 6.70 12.68 -21.86
C SER A 377 6.52 13.91 -20.95
N THR A 378 6.27 15.05 -21.59
CA THR A 378 5.91 16.30 -20.89
C THR A 378 4.50 16.26 -20.25
N GLN A 379 3.71 15.22 -20.48
CA GLN A 379 2.39 15.05 -19.88
C GLN A 379 2.49 14.41 -18.49
N ASN A 380 3.56 13.68 -18.23
CA ASN A 380 3.85 13.19 -16.88
C ASN A 380 4.35 14.34 -16.00
N ARG A 381 3.52 14.80 -15.09
CA ARG A 381 3.81 15.92 -14.17
C ARG A 381 4.99 15.66 -13.23
N TRP A 382 5.34 14.41 -13.01
CA TRP A 382 6.42 14.00 -12.12
C TRP A 382 7.75 13.82 -12.84
N ASN A 383 7.73 13.82 -14.20
CA ASN A 383 8.94 13.65 -14.99
C ASN A 383 9.86 14.87 -14.85
N PRO A 384 11.07 14.71 -14.30
CA PRO A 384 11.98 15.83 -14.08
C PRO A 384 12.52 16.42 -15.38
N ASP A 385 12.72 15.60 -16.43
CA ASP A 385 13.21 16.03 -17.74
C ASP A 385 12.75 15.08 -18.84
N ALA A 386 11.78 15.52 -19.62
CA ALA A 386 11.26 14.77 -20.78
C ALA A 386 12.20 14.78 -21.99
N THR A 387 13.27 15.57 -21.97
CA THR A 387 14.24 15.68 -23.08
C THR A 387 15.44 14.75 -22.92
N ALA A 388 15.61 14.16 -21.74
CA ALA A 388 16.66 13.21 -21.44
C ALA A 388 16.25 11.76 -21.77
N ALA A 389 17.21 10.97 -22.25
CA ALA A 389 17.10 9.51 -22.24
C ALA A 389 17.35 9.01 -20.82
N VAL A 390 16.63 7.96 -20.39
CA VAL A 390 16.67 7.47 -19.02
C VAL A 390 17.02 5.99 -19.00
N GLU A 391 17.98 5.63 -18.17
CA GLU A 391 18.45 4.28 -17.99
C GLU A 391 18.07 3.71 -16.60
N TYR A 392 18.34 2.44 -16.41
CA TYR A 392 18.20 1.80 -15.10
C TYR A 392 19.24 2.36 -14.13
N GLY A 393 18.81 2.86 -12.99
CA GLY A 393 19.69 3.39 -11.95
C GLY A 393 18.99 3.60 -10.61
N PRO A 394 19.78 3.84 -9.55
CA PRO A 394 19.28 3.93 -8.18
C PRO A 394 18.58 5.26 -7.86
N GLU A 395 18.93 6.34 -8.56
CA GLU A 395 18.37 7.66 -8.29
C GLU A 395 16.91 7.74 -8.71
N THR A 396 16.09 8.52 -8.00
CA THR A 396 14.67 8.70 -8.38
C THR A 396 14.48 9.38 -9.73
N THR A 397 15.51 10.08 -10.20
CA THR A 397 15.59 10.68 -11.54
C THR A 397 16.01 9.70 -12.63
N ASP A 398 16.63 8.58 -12.27
CA ASP A 398 16.77 7.40 -13.12
C ASP A 398 15.45 6.62 -13.14
N GLU A 399 15.47 5.35 -13.60
CA GLU A 399 14.31 4.49 -13.50
C GLU A 399 14.66 3.07 -13.08
N MET A 400 13.69 2.38 -12.47
CA MET A 400 13.79 0.96 -12.13
C MET A 400 12.61 0.18 -12.68
N ALA A 401 12.90 -0.98 -13.31
CA ALA A 401 11.92 -2.01 -13.60
C ALA A 401 12.14 -3.17 -12.62
N ASN A 402 11.62 -3.04 -11.40
CA ASN A 402 11.79 -4.06 -10.36
C ASN A 402 10.44 -4.71 -10.03
N ALA A 403 10.45 -6.04 -9.92
CA ALA A 403 9.36 -6.83 -9.37
C ALA A 403 9.85 -7.51 -8.10
N ARG A 404 9.02 -7.52 -7.07
CA ARG A 404 9.28 -8.29 -5.87
C ARG A 404 8.15 -9.28 -5.66
N ILE A 405 8.50 -10.51 -5.26
CA ILE A 405 7.56 -11.55 -4.89
C ILE A 405 7.95 -12.14 -3.54
N TYR A 406 6.94 -12.49 -2.76
CA TYR A 406 7.08 -13.30 -1.55
C TYR A 406 6.30 -14.59 -1.79
N TYR A 407 6.94 -15.71 -1.56
CA TYR A 407 6.37 -17.00 -1.86
C TYR A 407 6.91 -18.07 -0.90
N ALA A 408 6.25 -19.22 -0.87
CA ALA A 408 6.74 -20.37 -0.13
C ALA A 408 6.78 -21.60 -1.05
N PRO A 409 7.97 -22.21 -1.25
CA PRO A 409 8.08 -23.52 -1.87
C PRO A 409 7.31 -24.57 -1.09
N THR A 410 6.56 -25.43 -1.77
CA THR A 410 5.76 -26.47 -1.10
C THR A 410 6.63 -27.58 -0.50
N THR A 411 7.89 -27.66 -0.88
CA THR A 411 8.89 -28.60 -0.39
C THR A 411 9.51 -28.19 0.96
N LYS A 412 9.52 -26.88 1.28
CA LYS A 412 10.11 -26.31 2.49
C LYS A 412 9.06 -26.13 3.58
N ARG A 413 8.77 -27.21 4.32
CA ARG A 413 7.69 -27.24 5.30
C ARG A 413 7.93 -28.22 6.45
N GLY A 414 7.13 -28.08 7.51
CA GLY A 414 7.14 -29.00 8.65
C GLY A 414 8.36 -28.83 9.55
N ILE A 415 8.93 -27.62 9.59
CA ILE A 415 10.13 -27.32 10.40
C ILE A 415 9.72 -27.02 11.84
N VAL A 416 10.26 -27.76 12.79
CA VAL A 416 9.99 -27.51 14.21
C VAL A 416 10.94 -26.43 14.74
N VAL A 417 10.38 -25.35 15.25
CA VAL A 417 11.15 -24.26 15.87
C VAL A 417 11.91 -24.78 17.08
N GLY A 418 13.21 -24.44 17.18
CA GLY A 418 14.11 -24.98 18.21
C GLY A 418 14.71 -26.34 17.86
N GLY A 419 14.26 -26.99 16.77
CA GLY A 419 14.85 -28.19 16.20
C GLY A 419 15.99 -27.90 15.23
N GLU A 420 16.38 -28.94 14.47
CA GLU A 420 17.38 -28.82 13.40
C GLU A 420 16.80 -28.04 12.22
N ILE A 421 17.51 -27.02 11.74
CA ILE A 421 17.16 -26.27 10.54
C ILE A 421 17.82 -26.95 9.34
N PRO A 422 17.06 -27.32 8.28
CA PRO A 422 17.63 -27.87 7.05
C PRO A 422 18.69 -26.93 6.46
N ALA A 423 19.81 -27.51 5.98
CA ALA A 423 20.96 -26.75 5.52
C ALA A 423 20.64 -25.84 4.35
N ASP A 424 19.80 -26.30 3.40
CA ASP A 424 19.36 -25.54 2.25
C ASP A 424 18.56 -24.27 2.63
N ILE A 425 17.72 -24.36 3.66
CA ILE A 425 16.96 -23.21 4.18
C ILE A 425 17.90 -22.19 4.82
N LEU A 426 18.84 -22.67 5.65
CA LEU A 426 19.81 -21.80 6.30
C LEU A 426 20.73 -21.12 5.28
N GLU A 427 21.22 -21.87 4.29
CA GLU A 427 22.07 -21.35 3.19
C GLU A 427 21.30 -20.29 2.38
N THR A 428 20.03 -20.54 2.07
CA THR A 428 19.17 -19.57 1.35
C THR A 428 19.08 -18.26 2.14
N ALA A 429 18.73 -18.33 3.42
CA ALA A 429 18.60 -17.14 4.28
C ALA A 429 19.91 -16.35 4.41
N GLN A 430 21.05 -17.06 4.57
CA GLN A 430 22.38 -16.44 4.63
C GLN A 430 22.79 -15.80 3.31
N LYS A 431 22.50 -16.46 2.18
CA LYS A 431 22.78 -15.92 0.85
C LYS A 431 21.96 -14.68 0.53
N GLU A 432 20.69 -14.65 0.92
CA GLU A 432 19.85 -13.48 0.76
C GLU A 432 20.43 -12.27 1.51
N GLU A 433 20.88 -12.45 2.76
CA GLU A 433 21.51 -11.41 3.56
C GLU A 433 22.83 -10.94 2.93
N GLN A 434 23.68 -11.86 2.51
CA GLN A 434 24.94 -11.53 1.84
C GLN A 434 24.70 -10.75 0.55
N THR A 435 23.75 -11.17 -0.28
CA THR A 435 23.43 -10.47 -1.54
C THR A 435 22.97 -9.03 -1.28
N ARG A 436 22.23 -8.80 -0.20
CA ARG A 436 21.78 -7.45 0.19
C ARG A 436 22.95 -6.58 0.63
N ARG A 437 23.87 -7.11 1.41
CA ARG A 437 25.08 -6.40 1.83
C ARG A 437 25.98 -6.03 0.65
N GLU A 438 26.12 -6.94 -0.30
CA GLU A 438 26.91 -6.68 -1.51
C GLU A 438 26.29 -5.58 -2.37
N ARG A 439 24.95 -5.59 -2.55
CA ARG A 439 24.22 -4.52 -3.23
C ARG A 439 24.33 -3.19 -2.49
N ALA A 440 24.23 -3.22 -1.17
CA ALA A 440 24.39 -2.09 -0.30
C ALA A 440 25.75 -1.43 -0.46
N ASN A 441 26.82 -2.22 -0.41
CA ASN A 441 28.19 -1.73 -0.59
C ASN A 441 28.43 -1.14 -1.99
N LEU A 442 27.75 -1.65 -3.02
CA LEU A 442 27.82 -1.08 -4.38
C LEU A 442 27.13 0.29 -4.48
N LEU A 443 26.03 0.48 -3.76
CA LEU A 443 25.33 1.76 -3.70
C LEU A 443 26.12 2.80 -2.87
N ASP A 444 26.71 2.37 -1.74
CA ASP A 444 27.59 3.23 -0.92
C ASP A 444 28.84 3.69 -1.69
N GLN A 445 29.46 2.80 -2.46
CA GLN A 445 30.64 3.16 -3.27
C GLN A 445 30.34 4.19 -4.38
N SER A 446 29.10 4.26 -4.85
CA SER A 446 28.70 5.29 -5.81
C SER A 446 28.43 6.66 -5.15
N GLN A 447 28.31 6.70 -3.81
CA GLN A 447 28.07 7.90 -3.01
C GLN A 447 29.28 8.33 -2.16
N ASP A 448 30.39 7.59 -2.17
CA ASP A 448 31.61 7.86 -1.40
C ASP A 448 32.32 9.19 -1.76
N ASP A 449 31.85 9.90 -2.79
CA ASP A 449 32.27 11.28 -3.05
C ASP A 449 31.71 12.28 -2.02
N LEU A 450 30.91 11.82 -1.07
CA LEU A 450 30.33 12.63 0.03
C LEU A 450 31.06 12.44 1.38
N SER A 451 32.19 11.74 1.41
CA SER A 451 32.98 11.49 2.65
C SER A 451 33.55 12.76 3.30
N TRP A 452 33.55 13.91 2.59
CA TRP A 452 33.93 15.23 3.13
C TRP A 452 32.90 15.81 4.13
N LEU A 453 31.69 15.24 4.19
CA LEU A 453 30.60 15.72 5.08
C LEU A 453 30.77 15.30 6.55
N SER A 454 31.70 14.41 6.85
CA SER A 454 31.93 13.89 8.22
C SER A 454 33.04 14.61 9.01
N GLU A 455 33.76 15.57 8.43
CA GLU A 455 34.93 16.17 9.04
C GLU A 455 34.73 17.55 9.71
N ASP A 456 33.58 18.21 9.56
CA ASP A 456 33.37 19.57 10.09
C ASP A 456 32.36 19.67 11.27
N SER A 457 32.40 18.69 12.19
CA SER A 457 31.69 18.84 13.49
C SER A 457 32.63 18.59 14.67
N GLU A 458 33.59 19.48 14.87
CA GLU A 458 34.22 19.72 16.16
C GLU A 458 33.81 21.09 16.75
#